data_30834aee95188207c617b0c195fba310
#
_entry.id   30834aee95188207c617b0c195fba310
#
_cell.length_a   1.000
_cell.length_b   1.000
_cell.length_c   1.000
_cell.angle_alpha   90.00
_cell.angle_beta   90.00
_cell.angle_gamma   90.00
#
_symmetry.space_group_name_H-M   'P 1'
#
loop_
_entity.id
_entity.type
_entity.pdbx_description
1 polymer ?
#
loop_
_entity_poly.entity_id
_entity_poly.type
_entity_poly.pdbx_seq_one_letter_code
_entity_poly.pdbx_strand_id
1 'polypeptide(L)'
;MSIFSCTFAIVMAKCILFFMFFFLSLSSTGSASPKMRKYPGGKYWIYRYTLTDKQDTPYSLEHPGRWLSRKSIERRRKQGLTLDSTDLPVSPKYVRQIEKTAAESFRKKQRRDSEWEIIGTSRWNNTLLLRSNDTTLLANVSALPCIAKAEKVWESPDSVAVMLKQDCHQNFNVWDSIKGVTYGNGKEQIEMLSGHNLHRIGHKGKGLTIAVLDGGFQNADMIPAILHANIMGTKDFVFPNSQYFYQETDHGTKVLSAMAANEPEVLIGTAPEAQYWLLRCEDQQTEQPVEEDYWTMAAEYADSLGADIISSSLGYNEYDDYPGYYHQHDLDGQTSFISHTASMLAKKGIILVNSAGNSGMGPWKKITFPADAYDILTVGALNTEKKNAPFSGVGPTQDGRVKPDVMALGSPTALISGRGTIVRDMGTSFSTPVVSGLVACLWQALPELTALEIIQLIRETSSNYQKPDNVYGYGTPNFWRAYMIGKKRISESVKREE
;
A
#
# COMPACT_ATOMS: atom_id res chain seq x y z
N MET A 1 78.97 -17.80 -6.09
CA MET A 1 78.05 -17.04 -5.22
C MET A 1 77.55 -15.72 -5.96
N SER A 2 76.94 -15.79 -7.13
CA SER A 2 76.47 -14.53 -7.80
C SER A 2 75.30 -14.70 -8.77
N ILE A 3 74.61 -15.84 -8.74
CA ILE A 3 73.40 -16.03 -9.66
C ILE A 3 72.08 -16.08 -8.90
N PHE A 4 72.14 -16.29 -7.57
CA PHE A 4 70.87 -16.32 -6.74
C PHE A 4 70.38 -14.96 -6.28
N SER A 5 71.14 -13.88 -6.39
CA SER A 5 70.79 -12.54 -5.94
C SER A 5 69.95 -11.77 -6.99
N CYS A 6 70.07 -12.07 -8.29
CA CYS A 6 69.39 -11.32 -9.33
C CYS A 6 67.96 -11.79 -9.57
N THR A 7 67.66 -13.07 -9.31
CA THR A 7 66.31 -13.64 -9.51
C THR A 7 65.35 -13.24 -8.39
N PHE A 8 65.86 -13.05 -7.17
CA PHE A 8 65.05 -12.63 -6.04
C PHE A 8 64.60 -11.16 -6.14
N ALA A 9 65.49 -10.30 -6.67
CA ALA A 9 65.17 -8.89 -6.89
C ALA A 9 64.12 -8.68 -7.99
N ILE A 10 64.11 -9.49 -9.06
CA ILE A 10 63.14 -9.41 -10.16
C ILE A 10 61.74 -9.93 -9.72
N VAL A 11 61.72 -10.95 -8.87
CA VAL A 11 60.43 -11.47 -8.33
C VAL A 11 59.85 -10.50 -7.30
N MET A 12 60.65 -9.89 -6.44
CA MET A 12 60.20 -8.85 -5.51
C MET A 12 59.68 -7.59 -6.26
N ALA A 13 60.39 -7.16 -7.32
CA ALA A 13 59.95 -6.02 -8.12
C ALA A 13 58.63 -6.30 -8.85
N LYS A 14 58.41 -7.52 -9.36
CA LYS A 14 57.11 -7.90 -9.97
C LYS A 14 55.97 -8.03 -8.96
N CYS A 15 56.25 -8.52 -7.75
CA CYS A 15 55.25 -8.55 -6.69
C CYS A 15 54.88 -7.15 -6.18
N ILE A 16 55.84 -6.24 -6.07
CA ILE A 16 55.59 -4.86 -5.65
C ILE A 16 54.84 -4.10 -6.77
N LEU A 17 55.15 -4.32 -8.05
CA LEU A 17 54.34 -3.73 -9.16
C LEU A 17 52.91 -4.33 -9.20
N PHE A 18 52.76 -5.63 -8.93
CA PHE A 18 51.42 -6.26 -8.89
C PHE A 18 50.59 -5.77 -7.71
N PHE A 19 51.20 -5.55 -6.54
CA PHE A 19 50.55 -4.94 -5.38
C PHE A 19 50.26 -3.44 -5.58
N MET A 20 51.12 -2.69 -6.26
CA MET A 20 50.84 -1.28 -6.60
C MET A 20 49.73 -1.16 -7.64
N PHE A 21 49.65 -2.05 -8.63
CA PHE A 21 48.49 -2.06 -9.57
C PHE A 21 47.19 -2.55 -8.91
N PHE A 22 47.24 -3.41 -7.91
CA PHE A 22 46.08 -3.84 -7.16
C PHE A 22 45.61 -2.79 -6.16
N PHE A 23 46.50 -1.93 -5.63
CA PHE A 23 46.10 -0.79 -4.79
C PHE A 23 45.67 0.44 -5.61
N LEU A 24 46.09 0.57 -6.86
CA LEU A 24 45.62 1.66 -7.75
C LEU A 24 44.28 1.35 -8.45
N SER A 25 43.81 0.08 -8.40
CA SER A 25 42.48 -0.28 -8.87
C SER A 25 41.40 -0.30 -7.76
N LEU A 26 41.76 -0.01 -6.50
CA LEU A 26 40.87 0.05 -5.33
C LEU A 26 40.57 1.47 -4.88
N SER A 27 40.93 2.50 -5.65
CA SER A 27 40.68 3.88 -5.30
C SER A 27 39.89 4.64 -6.39
N SER A 28 38.79 4.04 -6.85
CA SER A 28 37.68 4.80 -7.42
C SER A 28 36.38 3.96 -7.44
N THR A 29 36.02 3.38 -6.32
CA THR A 29 34.62 3.35 -6.01
C THR A 29 34.27 4.77 -5.60
N GLY A 30 34.26 5.67 -6.56
CA GLY A 30 33.45 6.85 -6.46
C GLY A 30 32.08 6.32 -6.09
N SER A 31 31.63 6.55 -4.89
CA SER A 31 30.25 6.48 -4.50
C SER A 31 29.52 7.29 -5.55
N ALA A 32 29.03 6.62 -6.61
CA ALA A 32 28.09 7.24 -7.50
C ALA A 32 26.94 7.64 -6.57
N SER A 33 26.82 8.93 -6.33
CA SER A 33 25.63 9.48 -5.65
C SER A 33 24.44 8.77 -6.27
N PRO A 34 23.58 8.13 -5.48
CA PRO A 34 22.43 7.43 -6.04
C PRO A 34 21.78 8.41 -7.02
N LYS A 35 21.61 8.00 -8.26
CA LYS A 35 20.94 8.83 -9.26
C LYS A 35 19.55 9.05 -8.73
N MET A 36 19.35 10.20 -8.13
CA MET A 36 18.08 10.57 -7.57
C MET A 36 17.08 10.58 -8.69
N ARG A 37 15.95 9.96 -8.40
CA ARG A 37 14.84 9.94 -9.30
C ARG A 37 14.38 11.37 -9.54
N LYS A 38 14.15 11.71 -10.80
CA LYS A 38 13.62 13.00 -11.22
C LYS A 38 12.42 12.77 -12.11
N TYR A 39 11.47 13.69 -12.06
CA TYR A 39 10.46 13.78 -13.11
C TYR A 39 11.16 13.99 -14.46
N PRO A 40 10.56 13.52 -15.59
CA PRO A 40 11.07 13.81 -16.91
C PRO A 40 11.31 15.32 -17.05
N GLY A 41 12.41 15.72 -17.66
CA GLY A 41 12.69 17.14 -17.91
C GLY A 41 11.62 17.72 -18.84
N GLY A 42 11.11 18.91 -18.49
CA GLY A 42 10.04 19.58 -19.24
C GLY A 42 8.66 19.38 -18.63
N LYS A 43 7.65 19.94 -19.29
CA LYS A 43 6.26 19.90 -18.84
C LYS A 43 5.56 18.67 -19.42
N TYR A 44 5.01 17.83 -18.57
CA TYR A 44 4.24 16.64 -18.92
C TYR A 44 2.87 16.70 -18.25
N TRP A 45 1.92 16.01 -18.85
CA TRP A 45 0.57 15.81 -18.33
C TRP A 45 0.23 14.33 -18.34
N ILE A 46 -0.56 13.88 -17.36
CA ILE A 46 -1.20 12.56 -17.38
C ILE A 46 -2.69 12.78 -17.49
N TYR A 47 -3.30 12.07 -18.43
CA TYR A 47 -4.74 12.00 -18.62
C TYR A 47 -5.25 10.61 -18.25
N ARG A 48 -6.33 10.57 -17.48
CA ARG A 48 -7.17 9.39 -17.29
C ARG A 48 -8.19 9.35 -18.41
N TYR A 49 -8.18 8.29 -19.20
CA TYR A 49 -9.17 8.02 -20.23
C TYR A 49 -10.08 6.89 -19.76
N THR A 50 -11.38 7.19 -19.56
CA THR A 50 -12.40 6.16 -19.34
C THR A 50 -12.84 5.65 -20.70
N LEU A 51 -12.79 4.33 -20.87
CA LEU A 51 -13.19 3.68 -22.12
C LEU A 51 -14.68 3.38 -22.14
N THR A 52 -15.28 3.36 -23.33
CA THR A 52 -16.73 3.16 -23.50
C THR A 52 -17.21 1.81 -23.00
N ASP A 53 -16.42 0.76 -23.25
CA ASP A 53 -16.77 -0.63 -22.93
C ASP A 53 -15.54 -1.53 -22.96
N LYS A 54 -15.75 -2.85 -22.87
CA LYS A 54 -14.69 -3.89 -23.00
C LYS A 54 -14.96 -4.83 -24.18
N GLN A 55 -15.68 -4.37 -25.20
CA GLN A 55 -15.98 -5.19 -26.37
C GLN A 55 -14.71 -5.60 -27.14
N ASP A 56 -14.83 -6.68 -27.90
CA ASP A 56 -13.74 -7.26 -28.71
C ASP A 56 -12.49 -7.61 -27.88
N THR A 57 -12.67 -7.95 -26.60
CA THR A 57 -11.58 -8.44 -25.76
C THR A 57 -11.32 -9.94 -26.03
N PRO A 58 -10.05 -10.38 -26.07
CA PRO A 58 -9.71 -11.80 -26.17
C PRO A 58 -9.81 -12.53 -24.82
N TYR A 59 -10.25 -11.84 -23.77
CA TYR A 59 -10.40 -12.41 -22.44
C TYR A 59 -11.83 -12.88 -22.19
N SER A 60 -11.97 -13.99 -21.48
CA SER A 60 -13.26 -14.57 -21.11
C SER A 60 -13.27 -14.90 -19.62
N LEU A 61 -14.38 -14.61 -18.94
CA LEU A 61 -14.59 -14.96 -17.52
C LEU A 61 -14.45 -16.46 -17.23
N GLU A 62 -14.59 -17.31 -18.26
CA GLU A 62 -14.37 -18.76 -18.15
C GLU A 62 -12.90 -19.13 -17.98
N HIS A 63 -11.97 -18.25 -18.37
CA HIS A 63 -10.53 -18.48 -18.33
C HIS A 63 -9.77 -17.41 -17.54
N PRO A 64 -10.14 -17.15 -16.25
CA PRO A 64 -9.59 -16.05 -15.46
C PRO A 64 -8.10 -16.22 -15.13
N GLY A 65 -7.56 -17.43 -15.22
CA GLY A 65 -6.14 -17.71 -14.98
C GLY A 65 -5.16 -16.99 -15.91
N ARG A 66 -5.66 -16.29 -16.96
CA ARG A 66 -4.84 -15.45 -17.84
C ARG A 66 -4.45 -14.13 -17.22
N TRP A 67 -5.15 -13.65 -16.17
CA TRP A 67 -4.88 -12.38 -15.50
C TRP A 67 -5.05 -12.43 -13.96
N LEU A 68 -5.60 -13.49 -13.41
CA LEU A 68 -5.69 -13.74 -11.98
C LEU A 68 -4.84 -14.94 -11.58
N SER A 69 -4.14 -14.85 -10.47
CA SER A 69 -3.43 -15.99 -9.89
C SER A 69 -4.40 -17.06 -9.42
N ARG A 70 -3.89 -18.29 -9.28
CA ARG A 70 -4.67 -19.40 -8.69
C ARG A 70 -5.21 -19.01 -7.29
N LYS A 71 -4.40 -18.33 -6.47
CA LYS A 71 -4.80 -17.90 -5.12
C LYS A 71 -5.97 -16.90 -5.18
N SER A 72 -5.96 -15.94 -6.12
CA SER A 72 -7.06 -15.01 -6.34
C SER A 72 -8.38 -15.70 -6.71
N ILE A 73 -8.32 -16.65 -7.63
CA ILE A 73 -9.49 -17.45 -8.06
C ILE A 73 -10.02 -18.28 -6.90
N GLU A 74 -9.13 -18.93 -6.15
CA GLU A 74 -9.50 -19.78 -5.01
C GLU A 74 -10.11 -18.98 -3.85
N ARG A 75 -9.58 -17.77 -3.56
CA ARG A 75 -10.15 -16.85 -2.57
C ARG A 75 -11.62 -16.55 -2.88
N ARG A 76 -11.95 -16.22 -4.14
CA ARG A 76 -13.33 -15.96 -4.57
C ARG A 76 -14.20 -17.20 -4.42
N ARG A 77 -13.70 -18.36 -4.91
CA ARG A 77 -14.41 -19.62 -4.83
C ARG A 77 -14.76 -20.00 -3.38
N LYS A 78 -13.81 -19.87 -2.45
CA LYS A 78 -14.02 -20.16 -1.02
C LYS A 78 -15.11 -19.28 -0.40
N GLN A 79 -15.26 -18.06 -0.88
CA GLN A 79 -16.25 -17.09 -0.38
C GLN A 79 -17.55 -17.08 -1.22
N GLY A 80 -17.72 -17.99 -2.18
CA GLY A 80 -18.91 -18.05 -3.02
C GLY A 80 -19.06 -16.88 -3.98
N LEU A 81 -17.97 -16.16 -4.30
CA LEU A 81 -17.98 -14.98 -5.15
C LEU A 81 -17.76 -15.35 -6.62
N THR A 82 -18.54 -14.72 -7.51
CA THR A 82 -18.44 -14.89 -8.96
C THR A 82 -17.66 -13.76 -9.60
N LEU A 83 -17.00 -14.05 -10.71
CA LEU A 83 -16.40 -13.05 -11.58
C LEU A 83 -17.48 -12.31 -12.39
N ASP A 84 -17.28 -11.04 -12.65
CA ASP A 84 -18.15 -10.22 -13.48
C ASP A 84 -17.37 -9.43 -14.56
N SER A 85 -18.04 -8.63 -15.36
CA SER A 85 -17.43 -7.85 -16.44
C SER A 85 -16.37 -6.86 -15.94
N THR A 86 -16.42 -6.43 -14.68
CA THR A 86 -15.39 -5.55 -14.10
C THR A 86 -14.05 -6.26 -13.96
N ASP A 87 -14.06 -7.58 -13.78
CA ASP A 87 -12.84 -8.38 -13.67
C ASP A 87 -12.09 -8.55 -15.00
N LEU A 88 -12.74 -8.37 -16.15
CA LEU A 88 -12.09 -8.46 -17.45
C LEU A 88 -11.05 -7.35 -17.64
N PRO A 89 -9.87 -7.65 -18.16
CA PRO A 89 -8.90 -6.63 -18.57
C PRO A 89 -9.49 -5.63 -19.57
N VAL A 90 -8.92 -4.43 -19.59
CA VAL A 90 -9.19 -3.42 -20.61
C VAL A 90 -9.00 -4.01 -22.01
N SER A 91 -9.87 -3.63 -22.97
CA SER A 91 -9.80 -4.17 -24.34
C SER A 91 -8.47 -3.82 -25.00
N PRO A 92 -7.65 -4.81 -25.41
CA PRO A 92 -6.41 -4.58 -26.11
C PRO A 92 -6.59 -3.89 -27.48
N LYS A 93 -7.80 -3.97 -28.04
CA LYS A 93 -8.16 -3.24 -29.27
C LYS A 93 -8.11 -1.75 -29.04
N TYR A 94 -8.69 -1.27 -27.94
CA TYR A 94 -8.69 0.15 -27.61
C TYR A 94 -7.30 0.65 -27.22
N VAL A 95 -6.54 -0.15 -26.47
CA VAL A 95 -5.14 0.17 -26.16
C VAL A 95 -4.33 0.37 -27.44
N ARG A 96 -4.40 -0.56 -28.41
CA ARG A 96 -3.72 -0.43 -29.70
C ARG A 96 -4.20 0.77 -30.52
N GLN A 97 -5.49 1.13 -30.43
CA GLN A 97 -6.02 2.31 -31.13
C GLN A 97 -5.44 3.60 -30.56
N ILE A 98 -5.31 3.69 -29.24
CA ILE A 98 -4.69 4.82 -28.53
C ILE A 98 -3.20 4.90 -28.91
N GLU A 99 -2.46 3.79 -28.82
CA GLU A 99 -1.03 3.72 -29.20
C GLU A 99 -0.81 4.17 -30.65
N LYS A 100 -1.65 3.70 -31.59
CA LYS A 100 -1.58 4.11 -33.00
C LYS A 100 -1.79 5.60 -33.18
N THR A 101 -2.80 6.18 -32.52
CA THR A 101 -3.12 7.61 -32.58
C THR A 101 -1.97 8.45 -32.01
N ALA A 102 -1.40 8.01 -30.88
CA ALA A 102 -0.25 8.65 -30.26
C ALA A 102 0.98 8.62 -31.21
N ALA A 103 1.28 7.47 -31.80
CA ALA A 103 2.39 7.30 -32.73
C ALA A 103 2.21 8.11 -34.04
N GLU A 104 0.98 8.22 -34.56
CA GLU A 104 0.69 9.03 -35.76
C GLU A 104 0.83 10.53 -35.48
N SER A 105 0.40 11.00 -34.31
CA SER A 105 0.58 12.39 -33.87
C SER A 105 2.06 12.76 -33.79
N PHE A 106 2.87 11.86 -33.27
CA PHE A 106 4.32 11.98 -33.20
C PHE A 106 4.95 12.14 -34.60
N ARG A 107 4.57 11.31 -35.59
CA ARG A 107 5.13 11.33 -36.95
C ARG A 107 4.79 12.60 -37.73
N LYS A 108 3.56 13.12 -37.60
CA LYS A 108 3.05 14.28 -38.35
C LYS A 108 3.76 15.58 -37.97
N LYS A 109 4.24 15.73 -36.74
CA LYS A 109 4.80 16.99 -36.22
C LYS A 109 6.31 17.14 -36.44
N GLN A 110 7.03 16.08 -36.85
CA GLN A 110 8.50 16.06 -36.92
C GLN A 110 9.21 16.61 -35.66
N ARG A 111 8.47 16.68 -34.54
CA ARG A 111 9.02 17.10 -33.24
C ARG A 111 9.79 15.93 -32.66
N ARG A 112 11.11 16.01 -32.70
CA ARG A 112 12.01 15.01 -32.08
C ARG A 112 11.86 14.90 -30.54
N ASP A 113 11.17 15.86 -29.94
CA ASP A 113 11.07 16.02 -28.49
C ASP A 113 9.66 15.68 -27.91
N SER A 114 8.75 15.16 -28.73
CA SER A 114 7.44 14.69 -28.25
C SER A 114 7.58 13.28 -27.65
N GLU A 115 7.14 13.10 -26.42
CA GLU A 115 7.19 11.82 -25.72
C GLU A 115 5.79 11.44 -25.23
N TRP A 116 5.50 10.14 -25.22
CA TRP A 116 4.27 9.61 -24.63
C TRP A 116 4.50 8.20 -24.07
N GLU A 117 3.72 7.85 -23.05
CA GLU A 117 3.79 6.55 -22.41
C GLU A 117 2.43 6.19 -21.81
N ILE A 118 1.99 4.95 -22.01
CA ILE A 118 0.88 4.39 -21.24
C ILE A 118 1.42 3.95 -19.88
N ILE A 119 1.02 4.65 -18.82
CA ILE A 119 1.45 4.39 -17.44
C ILE A 119 0.82 3.11 -16.91
N GLY A 120 -0.47 2.89 -17.21
CA GLY A 120 -1.19 1.71 -16.77
C GLY A 120 -2.67 1.74 -17.12
N THR A 121 -3.37 0.71 -16.67
CA THR A 121 -4.82 0.54 -16.89
C THR A 121 -5.49 0.04 -15.63
N SER A 122 -6.74 0.44 -15.42
CA SER A 122 -7.64 -0.15 -14.44
C SER A 122 -8.69 -0.99 -15.15
N ARG A 123 -8.76 -2.28 -14.80
CA ARG A 123 -9.81 -3.16 -15.30
C ARG A 123 -11.15 -2.91 -14.60
N TRP A 124 -11.14 -2.60 -13.30
CA TRP A 124 -12.37 -2.39 -12.55
C TRP A 124 -13.10 -1.12 -12.97
N ASN A 125 -12.36 -0.05 -13.27
CA ASN A 125 -12.93 1.23 -13.72
C ASN A 125 -12.89 1.41 -15.23
N ASN A 126 -12.35 0.46 -15.98
CA ASN A 126 -12.18 0.51 -17.44
C ASN A 126 -11.46 1.78 -17.90
N THR A 127 -10.33 2.11 -17.25
CA THR A 127 -9.54 3.32 -17.53
C THR A 127 -8.13 3.00 -18.02
N LEU A 128 -7.53 4.00 -18.68
CA LEU A 128 -6.14 3.98 -19.12
C LEU A 128 -5.49 5.33 -18.79
N LEU A 129 -4.27 5.30 -18.26
CA LEU A 129 -3.45 6.48 -18.03
C LEU A 129 -2.45 6.67 -19.16
N LEU A 130 -2.45 7.85 -19.76
CA LEU A 130 -1.49 8.25 -20.78
C LEU A 130 -0.75 9.51 -20.35
N ARG A 131 0.58 9.42 -20.27
CA ARG A 131 1.48 10.55 -20.05
C ARG A 131 2.00 11.08 -21.38
N SER A 132 2.05 12.39 -21.55
CA SER A 132 2.69 13.03 -22.69
C SER A 132 3.09 14.47 -22.39
N ASN A 133 4.11 14.96 -23.10
CA ASN A 133 4.47 16.38 -23.18
C ASN A 133 3.82 17.10 -24.39
N ASP A 134 2.93 16.42 -25.12
CA ASP A 134 2.22 16.97 -26.28
C ASP A 134 0.72 17.02 -26.05
N THR A 135 0.20 18.19 -25.70
CA THR A 135 -1.24 18.42 -25.49
C THR A 135 -2.11 18.16 -26.71
N THR A 136 -1.54 18.30 -27.94
CA THR A 136 -2.29 17.97 -29.16
C THR A 136 -2.48 16.46 -29.31
N LEU A 137 -1.47 15.68 -28.94
CA LEU A 137 -1.58 14.23 -28.90
C LEU A 137 -2.67 13.81 -27.92
N LEU A 138 -2.66 14.38 -26.70
CA LEU A 138 -3.67 14.10 -25.68
C LEU A 138 -5.07 14.45 -26.17
N ALA A 139 -5.24 15.60 -26.83
CA ALA A 139 -6.53 16.01 -27.43
C ALA A 139 -6.98 15.07 -28.55
N ASN A 140 -6.07 14.59 -29.40
CA ASN A 140 -6.38 13.63 -30.47
C ASN A 140 -6.85 12.28 -29.89
N VAL A 141 -6.22 11.82 -28.81
CA VAL A 141 -6.66 10.61 -28.10
C VAL A 141 -8.03 10.82 -27.46
N SER A 142 -8.27 11.99 -26.84
CA SER A 142 -9.56 12.33 -26.24
C SER A 142 -10.73 12.30 -27.24
N ALA A 143 -10.46 12.54 -28.53
CA ALA A 143 -11.46 12.54 -29.59
C ALA A 143 -11.77 11.14 -30.17
N LEU A 144 -11.12 10.08 -29.68
CA LEU A 144 -11.36 8.72 -30.19
C LEU A 144 -12.74 8.21 -29.76
N PRO A 145 -13.48 7.51 -30.65
CA PRO A 145 -14.82 6.97 -30.33
C PRO A 145 -14.84 6.00 -29.14
N CYS A 146 -13.72 5.37 -28.82
CA CYS A 146 -13.61 4.46 -27.67
C CYS A 146 -13.38 5.17 -26.33
N ILE A 147 -13.27 6.51 -26.32
CA ILE A 147 -13.09 7.31 -25.12
C ILE A 147 -14.46 7.89 -24.70
N ALA A 148 -14.93 7.49 -23.53
CA ALA A 148 -16.16 8.04 -22.94
C ALA A 148 -15.90 9.34 -22.16
N LYS A 149 -14.73 9.42 -21.47
CA LYS A 149 -14.34 10.59 -20.68
C LYS A 149 -12.81 10.73 -20.69
N ALA A 150 -12.33 11.97 -20.73
CA ALA A 150 -10.91 12.30 -20.61
C ALA A 150 -10.73 13.35 -19.51
N GLU A 151 -9.84 13.09 -18.56
CA GLU A 151 -9.55 13.96 -17.41
C GLU A 151 -8.06 14.16 -17.26
N LYS A 152 -7.61 15.40 -17.09
CA LYS A 152 -6.25 15.68 -16.66
C LYS A 152 -6.16 15.36 -15.17
N VAL A 153 -5.32 14.40 -14.80
CA VAL A 153 -5.14 13.95 -13.40
C VAL A 153 -3.78 14.28 -12.82
N TRP A 154 -2.84 14.71 -13.66
CA TRP A 154 -1.51 15.12 -13.20
C TRP A 154 -0.85 16.10 -14.17
N GLU A 155 -0.01 16.95 -13.60
CA GLU A 155 0.86 17.87 -14.32
C GLU A 155 2.22 17.92 -13.62
N SER A 156 3.33 17.94 -14.39
CA SER A 156 4.67 17.99 -13.79
C SER A 156 4.81 19.21 -12.89
N PRO A 157 5.31 19.06 -11.67
CA PRO A 157 5.60 20.19 -10.80
C PRO A 157 6.72 21.05 -11.38
N ASP A 158 6.70 22.36 -11.11
CA ASP A 158 7.72 23.30 -11.57
C ASP A 158 9.08 23.05 -10.90
N SER A 159 9.06 22.52 -9.68
CA SER A 159 10.27 22.16 -8.93
C SER A 159 10.01 20.92 -8.10
N VAL A 160 11.06 20.12 -7.87
CA VAL A 160 11.00 18.90 -7.06
C VAL A 160 12.06 18.97 -5.98
N ALA A 161 11.66 18.75 -4.73
CA ALA A 161 12.59 18.63 -3.61
C ALA A 161 13.49 17.41 -3.79
N VAL A 162 14.78 17.60 -3.49
CA VAL A 162 15.77 16.52 -3.55
C VAL A 162 15.73 15.79 -2.21
N MET A 163 15.19 14.56 -2.21
CA MET A 163 15.28 13.69 -1.03
C MET A 163 16.63 12.97 -1.00
N LEU A 164 17.33 13.05 0.12
CA LEU A 164 18.58 12.32 0.34
C LEU A 164 18.29 11.00 1.03
N LYS A 165 18.93 9.93 0.56
CA LYS A 165 18.90 8.64 1.25
C LYS A 165 19.41 8.83 2.68
N GLN A 166 18.66 8.35 3.66
CA GLN A 166 19.10 8.31 5.04
C GLN A 166 19.87 7.02 5.32
N ASP A 167 20.92 7.11 6.16
CA ASP A 167 21.64 5.92 6.58
C ASP A 167 20.77 5.07 7.52
N CYS A 168 20.78 3.76 7.32
CA CYS A 168 20.14 2.81 8.19
C CYS A 168 21.11 2.39 9.32
N HIS A 169 20.64 2.45 10.55
CA HIS A 169 21.33 1.86 11.69
C HIS A 169 21.03 0.36 11.73
N GLN A 170 22.02 -0.46 11.40
CA GLN A 170 21.86 -1.92 11.29
C GLN A 170 21.67 -2.64 12.64
N ASN A 171 21.98 -1.98 13.75
CA ASN A 171 21.88 -2.56 15.09
C ASN A 171 20.97 -1.71 15.98
N PHE A 172 20.01 -2.37 16.63
CA PHE A 172 19.24 -1.73 17.68
C PHE A 172 20.13 -1.41 18.87
N ASN A 173 19.90 -0.25 19.46
CA ASN A 173 20.56 0.14 20.68
C ASN A 173 19.96 -0.64 21.86
N VAL A 174 20.73 -0.90 22.90
CA VAL A 174 20.22 -1.50 24.15
C VAL A 174 19.06 -0.70 24.77
N TRP A 175 18.97 0.59 24.48
CA TRP A 175 17.87 1.48 24.90
C TRP A 175 16.54 1.20 24.22
N ASP A 176 16.54 0.55 23.06
CA ASP A 176 15.34 0.22 22.30
C ASP A 176 14.66 -1.04 22.87
N SER A 177 15.37 -1.85 23.68
CA SER A 177 14.85 -3.09 24.25
C SER A 177 14.24 -2.89 25.64
N ILE A 178 13.16 -3.64 25.92
CA ILE A 178 12.50 -3.67 27.23
C ILE A 178 12.58 -5.10 27.75
N LYS A 179 13.58 -5.36 28.61
CA LYS A 179 13.87 -6.70 29.13
C LYS A 179 12.66 -7.36 29.79
N GLY A 180 12.42 -8.62 29.45
CA GLY A 180 11.32 -9.42 29.98
C GLY A 180 9.95 -9.08 29.39
N VAL A 181 9.86 -8.14 28.44
CA VAL A 181 8.64 -7.77 27.73
C VAL A 181 8.69 -8.29 26.32
N THR A 182 8.09 -9.43 26.03
CA THR A 182 8.14 -10.12 24.72
C THR A 182 7.85 -9.20 23.54
N TYR A 183 6.80 -8.38 23.63
CA TYR A 183 6.42 -7.43 22.55
C TYR A 183 7.23 -6.15 22.55
N GLY A 184 8.15 -5.96 23.52
CA GLY A 184 8.93 -4.74 23.65
C GLY A 184 8.06 -3.49 23.65
N ASN A 185 8.44 -2.53 22.78
CA ASN A 185 7.71 -1.27 22.61
C ASN A 185 6.32 -1.43 21.98
N GLY A 186 6.05 -2.55 21.29
CA GLY A 186 4.76 -2.86 20.65
C GLY A 186 3.68 -3.41 21.60
N LYS A 187 4.00 -3.62 22.89
CA LYS A 187 3.09 -4.26 23.84
C LYS A 187 1.72 -3.59 23.92
N GLU A 188 1.70 -2.27 24.11
CA GLU A 188 0.46 -1.54 24.35
C GLU A 188 -0.50 -1.60 23.16
N GLN A 189 0.03 -1.46 21.93
CA GLN A 189 -0.79 -1.45 20.71
C GLN A 189 -1.46 -2.81 20.43
N ILE A 190 -0.79 -3.93 20.71
CA ILE A 190 -1.37 -5.26 20.51
C ILE A 190 -2.29 -5.68 21.66
N GLU A 191 -1.95 -5.34 22.92
CA GLU A 191 -2.74 -5.68 24.08
C GLU A 191 -4.04 -4.87 24.17
N MET A 192 -4.03 -3.60 23.71
CA MET A 192 -5.23 -2.76 23.64
C MET A 192 -6.38 -3.45 22.89
N LEU A 193 -6.05 -4.22 21.84
CA LEU A 193 -6.98 -4.95 20.98
C LEU A 193 -7.12 -6.43 21.37
N SER A 194 -6.50 -6.87 22.47
CA SER A 194 -6.44 -8.27 22.92
C SER A 194 -5.81 -9.24 21.89
N GLY A 195 -5.00 -8.71 20.96
CA GLY A 195 -4.37 -9.47 19.87
C GLY A 195 -3.30 -10.46 20.35
N HIS A 196 -2.58 -10.14 21.44
CA HIS A 196 -1.60 -11.01 22.08
C HIS A 196 -2.18 -12.40 22.44
N ASN A 197 -3.48 -12.51 22.67
CA ASN A 197 -4.13 -13.79 22.94
C ASN A 197 -4.20 -14.69 21.71
N LEU A 198 -4.36 -14.13 20.50
CA LEU A 198 -4.27 -14.88 19.23
C LEU A 198 -2.87 -15.42 19.02
N HIS A 199 -1.85 -14.59 19.25
CA HIS A 199 -0.45 -15.00 19.16
C HIS A 199 -0.12 -16.15 20.13
N ARG A 200 -0.66 -16.08 21.38
CA ARG A 200 -0.44 -17.12 22.39
C ARG A 200 -0.94 -18.50 21.96
N ILE A 201 -1.98 -18.56 21.12
CA ILE A 201 -2.52 -19.81 20.57
C ILE A 201 -2.00 -20.11 19.15
N GLY A 202 -0.96 -19.41 18.69
CA GLY A 202 -0.25 -19.70 17.44
C GLY A 202 -0.78 -18.98 16.19
N HIS A 203 -1.75 -18.06 16.32
CA HIS A 203 -2.25 -17.28 15.18
C HIS A 203 -1.53 -15.94 15.08
N LYS A 204 -0.56 -15.86 14.15
CA LYS A 204 0.31 -14.71 13.91
C LYS A 204 0.28 -14.24 12.45
N GLY A 205 -0.79 -14.57 11.72
CA GLY A 205 -1.01 -14.21 10.32
C GLY A 205 -0.48 -15.22 9.29
N LYS A 206 0.02 -16.38 9.72
CA LYS A 206 0.58 -17.41 8.82
C LYS A 206 -0.43 -17.85 7.75
N GLY A 207 0.01 -17.84 6.49
CA GLY A 207 -0.80 -18.25 5.34
C GLY A 207 -1.67 -17.14 4.73
N LEU A 208 -1.84 -16.01 5.44
CA LEU A 208 -2.51 -14.82 4.92
C LEU A 208 -1.51 -13.89 4.22
N THR A 209 -1.98 -13.21 3.18
CA THR A 209 -1.18 -12.22 2.44
C THR A 209 -1.77 -10.83 2.62
N ILE A 210 -0.94 -9.91 3.09
CA ILE A 210 -1.26 -8.49 3.25
C ILE A 210 -0.54 -7.69 2.16
N ALA A 211 -1.27 -6.94 1.35
CA ALA A 211 -0.70 -5.93 0.47
C ALA A 211 -0.66 -4.60 1.23
N VAL A 212 0.52 -4.01 1.36
CA VAL A 212 0.73 -2.70 1.99
C VAL A 212 0.82 -1.66 0.89
N LEU A 213 -0.15 -0.75 0.84
CA LEU A 213 -0.22 0.35 -0.11
C LEU A 213 0.25 1.63 0.60
N ASP A 214 1.35 2.23 0.10
CA ASP A 214 2.00 3.36 0.78
C ASP A 214 2.87 4.20 -0.17
N GLY A 215 3.40 5.32 0.32
CA GLY A 215 4.25 6.26 -0.43
C GLY A 215 5.70 5.80 -0.59
N GLY A 216 6.20 4.87 0.23
CA GLY A 216 7.59 4.39 0.15
C GLY A 216 7.97 3.49 1.31
N PHE A 217 9.06 2.73 1.12
CA PHE A 217 9.51 1.67 2.04
C PHE A 217 11.01 1.77 2.31
N GLN A 218 11.48 2.96 2.68
CA GLN A 218 12.91 3.24 2.86
C GLN A 218 13.57 2.23 3.79
N ASN A 219 14.65 1.59 3.28
CA ASN A 219 15.48 0.62 3.98
C ASN A 219 14.74 -0.61 4.56
N ALA A 220 13.49 -0.88 4.18
CA ALA A 220 12.77 -2.07 4.66
C ALA A 220 13.47 -3.39 4.29
N ASP A 221 14.31 -3.38 3.26
CA ASP A 221 15.17 -4.48 2.81
C ASP A 221 16.46 -4.64 3.65
N MET A 222 16.73 -3.74 4.59
CA MET A 222 17.98 -3.73 5.38
C MET A 222 17.76 -3.78 6.88
N ILE A 223 16.57 -3.47 7.38
CA ILE A 223 16.29 -3.35 8.82
C ILE A 223 16.15 -4.75 9.45
N PRO A 224 17.05 -5.15 10.42
CA PRO A 224 17.09 -6.51 10.95
C PRO A 224 15.75 -7.05 11.45
N ALA A 225 14.98 -6.25 12.18
CA ALA A 225 13.68 -6.66 12.73
C ALA A 225 12.59 -6.88 11.66
N ILE A 226 12.81 -6.41 10.42
CA ILE A 226 11.91 -6.55 9.27
C ILE A 226 12.44 -7.57 8.27
N LEU A 227 13.77 -7.85 8.23
CA LEU A 227 14.37 -8.80 7.29
C LEU A 227 13.79 -10.22 7.37
N HIS A 228 13.19 -10.59 8.51
CA HIS A 228 12.51 -11.86 8.69
C HIS A 228 11.07 -11.87 8.16
N ALA A 229 10.54 -10.71 7.76
CA ALA A 229 9.22 -10.62 7.16
C ALA A 229 9.20 -11.35 5.81
N ASN A 230 8.14 -12.11 5.57
CA ASN A 230 7.96 -12.84 4.34
C ASN A 230 7.48 -11.88 3.22
N ILE A 231 8.39 -11.04 2.71
CA ILE A 231 8.10 -10.11 1.61
C ILE A 231 8.10 -10.90 0.30
N MET A 232 6.91 -11.04 -0.30
CA MET A 232 6.69 -11.78 -1.55
C MET A 232 7.17 -11.02 -2.78
N GLY A 233 7.24 -9.70 -2.70
CA GLY A 233 7.73 -8.81 -3.74
C GLY A 233 7.29 -7.37 -3.56
N THR A 234 7.72 -6.54 -4.49
CA THR A 234 7.50 -5.09 -4.48
C THR A 234 7.03 -4.61 -5.84
N LYS A 235 6.29 -3.52 -5.89
CA LYS A 235 5.98 -2.83 -7.14
C LYS A 235 5.77 -1.34 -6.92
N ASP A 236 6.37 -0.53 -7.81
CA ASP A 236 6.21 0.91 -7.85
C ASP A 236 5.22 1.28 -8.97
N PHE A 237 4.08 1.89 -8.62
CA PHE A 237 3.06 2.35 -9.56
C PHE A 237 3.25 3.81 -9.94
N VAL A 238 3.97 4.56 -9.13
CA VAL A 238 4.31 5.96 -9.39
C VAL A 238 5.40 6.03 -10.45
N PHE A 239 6.42 5.15 -10.32
CA PHE A 239 7.56 5.07 -11.23
C PHE A 239 7.94 3.62 -11.51
N PRO A 240 7.22 2.98 -12.43
CA PRO A 240 7.33 1.54 -12.67
C PRO A 240 8.74 1.03 -13.01
N ASN A 241 9.58 1.91 -13.55
CA ASN A 241 10.95 1.58 -13.96
C ASN A 241 12.01 2.03 -12.93
N SER A 242 11.60 2.45 -11.73
CA SER A 242 12.52 2.88 -10.68
C SER A 242 13.32 1.70 -10.13
N GLN A 243 14.64 1.89 -9.98
CA GLN A 243 15.53 0.98 -9.25
C GLN A 243 15.68 1.38 -7.77
N TYR A 244 14.92 2.38 -7.32
CA TYR A 244 15.10 3.04 -6.02
C TYR A 244 13.91 2.83 -5.06
N PHE A 245 13.21 1.71 -5.20
CA PHE A 245 12.02 1.39 -4.41
C PHE A 245 12.24 1.57 -2.90
N TYR A 246 13.39 1.12 -2.39
CA TYR A 246 13.74 1.22 -0.97
C TYR A 246 14.50 2.51 -0.60
N GLN A 247 14.41 3.56 -1.40
CA GLN A 247 15.08 4.84 -1.15
C GLN A 247 14.10 6.01 -1.00
N GLU A 248 12.82 5.73 -1.12
CA GLU A 248 11.75 6.72 -0.95
C GLU A 248 11.44 6.92 0.55
N THR A 249 10.37 7.61 0.90
CA THR A 249 10.00 7.86 2.30
C THR A 249 9.97 6.61 3.18
N ASP A 250 10.16 6.78 4.49
CA ASP A 250 10.09 5.70 5.48
C ASP A 250 8.68 5.45 6.04
N HIS A 251 7.64 6.16 5.53
CA HIS A 251 6.29 6.04 6.05
C HIS A 251 5.78 4.60 5.96
N GLY A 252 5.86 3.96 4.79
CA GLY A 252 5.47 2.56 4.62
C GLY A 252 6.37 1.56 5.37
N THR A 253 7.65 1.92 5.64
CA THR A 253 8.51 1.12 6.53
C THR A 253 7.99 1.11 7.95
N LYS A 254 7.58 2.26 8.47
CA LYS A 254 6.92 2.40 9.78
C LYS A 254 5.61 1.60 9.82
N VAL A 255 4.77 1.74 8.79
CA VAL A 255 3.51 0.98 8.64
C VAL A 255 3.77 -0.52 8.64
N LEU A 256 4.72 -0.99 7.82
CA LEU A 256 5.11 -2.39 7.75
C LEU A 256 5.61 -2.91 9.11
N SER A 257 6.41 -2.12 9.82
CA SER A 257 6.99 -2.51 11.11
C SER A 257 5.92 -2.80 12.17
N ALA A 258 4.80 -2.08 12.15
CA ALA A 258 3.69 -2.31 13.09
C ALA A 258 3.04 -3.70 12.93
N MET A 259 3.17 -4.31 11.75
CA MET A 259 2.66 -5.65 11.44
C MET A 259 3.73 -6.72 11.44
N ALA A 260 4.84 -6.46 10.75
CA ALA A 260 5.81 -7.48 10.33
C ALA A 260 7.05 -7.58 11.21
N ALA A 261 7.35 -6.58 12.04
CA ALA A 261 8.53 -6.62 12.90
C ALA A 261 8.51 -7.87 13.80
N ASN A 262 9.66 -8.50 13.98
CA ASN A 262 9.78 -9.70 14.79
C ASN A 262 11.12 -9.73 15.57
N GLU A 263 11.29 -8.74 16.44
CA GLU A 263 12.46 -8.64 17.32
C GLU A 263 11.98 -8.65 18.78
N PRO A 264 12.06 -9.80 19.46
CA PRO A 264 11.64 -9.92 20.87
C PRO A 264 12.31 -8.87 21.76
N GLU A 265 11.56 -8.37 22.74
CA GLU A 265 11.96 -7.31 23.67
C GLU A 265 12.17 -5.93 23.02
N VAL A 266 12.24 -5.82 21.69
CA VAL A 266 12.35 -4.55 20.95
C VAL A 266 11.00 -4.16 20.38
N LEU A 267 10.49 -4.93 19.41
CA LEU A 267 9.17 -4.77 18.82
C LEU A 267 8.73 -6.04 18.09
N ILE A 268 7.61 -6.61 18.50
CA ILE A 268 6.89 -7.62 17.72
C ILE A 268 5.62 -6.98 17.16
N GLY A 269 5.49 -7.02 15.85
CA GLY A 269 4.32 -6.55 15.12
C GLY A 269 3.10 -7.46 15.28
N THR A 270 1.99 -7.04 14.73
CA THR A 270 0.69 -7.71 14.94
C THR A 270 0.48 -8.93 14.06
N ALA A 271 1.27 -9.14 12.98
CA ALA A 271 1.20 -10.31 12.11
C ALA A 271 2.60 -10.74 11.60
N PRO A 272 3.56 -11.07 12.49
CA PRO A 272 4.95 -11.33 12.11
C PRO A 272 5.15 -12.56 11.22
N GLU A 273 4.14 -13.43 11.07
CA GLU A 273 4.21 -14.63 10.23
C GLU A 273 3.37 -14.50 8.92
N ALA A 274 2.76 -13.34 8.65
CA ALA A 274 2.03 -13.08 7.41
C ALA A 274 2.97 -12.92 6.21
N GLN A 275 2.42 -13.04 5.00
CA GLN A 275 3.10 -12.71 3.75
C GLN A 275 2.80 -11.27 3.36
N TYR A 276 3.77 -10.56 2.79
CA TYR A 276 3.63 -9.14 2.46
C TYR A 276 3.96 -8.84 1.01
N TRP A 277 3.10 -8.04 0.35
CA TRP A 277 3.44 -7.31 -0.87
C TRP A 277 3.58 -5.84 -0.54
N LEU A 278 4.67 -5.20 -0.97
CA LEU A 278 4.91 -3.77 -0.77
C LEU A 278 4.63 -3.04 -2.08
N LEU A 279 3.61 -2.19 -2.07
CA LEU A 279 3.09 -1.53 -3.27
C LEU A 279 3.16 -0.02 -3.08
N ARG A 280 4.08 0.63 -3.80
CA ARG A 280 4.19 2.08 -3.77
C ARG A 280 3.17 2.68 -4.73
N CYS A 281 2.26 3.53 -4.22
CA CYS A 281 1.18 4.13 -5.00
C CYS A 281 0.91 5.61 -4.65
N GLU A 282 1.79 6.26 -3.89
CA GLU A 282 1.72 7.67 -3.55
C GLU A 282 3.03 8.37 -3.86
N ASP A 283 2.97 9.59 -4.36
CA ASP A 283 4.12 10.45 -4.63
C ASP A 283 4.25 11.54 -3.58
N GLN A 284 5.18 11.40 -2.67
CA GLN A 284 5.45 12.36 -1.59
C GLN A 284 5.87 13.77 -2.06
N GLN A 285 6.04 13.98 -3.36
CA GLN A 285 6.45 15.27 -3.92
C GLN A 285 5.26 16.12 -4.39
N THR A 286 4.14 15.47 -4.68
CA THR A 286 2.92 16.13 -5.18
C THR A 286 1.70 15.39 -4.67
N GLU A 287 0.64 16.12 -4.36
CA GLU A 287 -0.69 15.56 -4.04
C GLU A 287 -1.60 15.86 -5.22
N GLN A 288 -1.77 14.91 -6.14
CA GLN A 288 -2.56 15.12 -7.36
C GLN A 288 -3.52 13.94 -7.62
N PRO A 289 -4.64 14.15 -8.36
CA PRO A 289 -5.67 13.12 -8.57
C PRO A 289 -5.18 11.80 -9.18
N VAL A 290 -4.02 11.78 -9.85
CA VAL A 290 -3.40 10.56 -10.40
C VAL A 290 -3.07 9.51 -9.31
N GLU A 291 -2.93 9.93 -8.06
CA GLU A 291 -2.62 9.02 -6.97
C GLU A 291 -3.78 8.06 -6.67
N GLU A 292 -5.01 8.49 -6.95
CA GLU A 292 -6.17 7.59 -6.92
C GLU A 292 -6.07 6.46 -7.97
N ASP A 293 -5.49 6.77 -9.13
CA ASP A 293 -5.23 5.78 -10.19
C ASP A 293 -4.11 4.82 -9.78
N TYR A 294 -3.02 5.33 -9.20
CA TYR A 294 -1.93 4.51 -8.70
C TYR A 294 -2.40 3.56 -7.61
N TRP A 295 -3.20 4.08 -6.65
CA TRP A 295 -3.82 3.28 -5.61
C TRP A 295 -4.74 2.20 -6.19
N THR A 296 -5.58 2.57 -7.15
CA THR A 296 -6.50 1.65 -7.85
C THR A 296 -5.73 0.53 -8.55
N MET A 297 -4.67 0.87 -9.31
CA MET A 297 -3.82 -0.12 -9.97
C MET A 297 -3.11 -1.03 -8.97
N ALA A 298 -2.68 -0.49 -7.82
CA ALA A 298 -2.07 -1.26 -6.75
C ALA A 298 -3.06 -2.24 -6.11
N ALA A 299 -4.30 -1.79 -5.84
CA ALA A 299 -5.37 -2.63 -5.30
C ALA A 299 -5.75 -3.77 -6.27
N GLU A 300 -5.88 -3.48 -7.56
CA GLU A 300 -6.13 -4.47 -8.60
C GLU A 300 -4.97 -5.48 -8.77
N TYR A 301 -3.75 -5.00 -8.62
CA TYR A 301 -2.56 -5.85 -8.64
C TYR A 301 -2.54 -6.78 -7.44
N ALA A 302 -2.81 -6.27 -6.23
CA ALA A 302 -2.95 -7.06 -5.02
C ALA A 302 -4.04 -8.14 -5.18
N ASP A 303 -5.18 -7.79 -5.76
CA ASP A 303 -6.23 -8.74 -6.12
C ASP A 303 -5.72 -9.84 -7.06
N SER A 304 -5.02 -9.47 -8.13
CA SER A 304 -4.47 -10.41 -9.12
C SER A 304 -3.52 -11.42 -8.50
N LEU A 305 -2.70 -10.97 -7.55
CA LEU A 305 -1.73 -11.79 -6.83
C LEU A 305 -2.38 -12.71 -5.79
N GLY A 306 -3.62 -12.43 -5.39
CA GLY A 306 -4.34 -13.18 -4.38
C GLY A 306 -4.07 -12.70 -2.95
N ALA A 307 -3.86 -11.40 -2.76
CA ALA A 307 -3.84 -10.81 -1.42
C ALA A 307 -5.19 -11.02 -0.72
N ASP A 308 -5.16 -11.32 0.56
CA ASP A 308 -6.34 -11.50 1.39
C ASP A 308 -6.77 -10.17 2.03
N ILE A 309 -5.79 -9.35 2.37
CA ILE A 309 -5.97 -8.07 3.06
C ILE A 309 -5.19 -6.99 2.31
N ILE A 310 -5.75 -5.80 2.22
CA ILE A 310 -5.05 -4.57 1.85
C ILE A 310 -4.98 -3.69 3.09
N SER A 311 -3.76 -3.28 3.47
CA SER A 311 -3.48 -2.26 4.48
C SER A 311 -3.12 -0.97 3.77
N SER A 312 -4.00 0.04 3.85
CA SER A 312 -3.82 1.34 3.21
C SER A 312 -3.79 2.44 4.26
N SER A 313 -2.63 3.05 4.41
CA SER A 313 -2.42 4.18 5.33
C SER A 313 -2.48 5.53 4.61
N LEU A 314 -3.27 5.60 3.55
CA LEU A 314 -3.42 6.73 2.63
C LEU A 314 -4.82 7.33 2.69
N GLY A 315 -4.94 8.59 2.28
CA GLY A 315 -6.25 9.23 2.19
C GLY A 315 -6.19 10.66 1.72
N TYR A 316 -7.10 11.04 0.83
CA TYR A 316 -7.13 12.28 0.07
C TYR A 316 -8.38 13.10 0.40
N ASN A 317 -8.27 14.43 0.37
CA ASN A 317 -9.41 15.36 0.47
C ASN A 317 -9.15 16.68 -0.25
N GLU A 318 -7.88 17.02 -0.47
CA GLU A 318 -7.43 18.21 -1.20
C GLU A 318 -6.29 17.78 -2.11
N TYR A 319 -6.15 18.43 -3.26
CA TYR A 319 -5.06 18.20 -4.21
C TYR A 319 -4.39 19.51 -4.57
N ASP A 320 -3.06 19.45 -4.80
CA ASP A 320 -2.29 20.54 -5.36
C ASP A 320 -2.90 20.95 -6.71
N ASP A 321 -2.97 22.24 -6.98
CA ASP A 321 -3.49 22.79 -8.25
C ASP A 321 -4.94 22.43 -8.64
N TYR A 322 -5.70 21.76 -7.75
CA TYR A 322 -7.10 21.35 -7.96
C TYR A 322 -7.99 21.76 -6.78
N PRO A 323 -8.07 23.05 -6.42
CA PRO A 323 -8.86 23.49 -5.27
C PRO A 323 -10.34 23.11 -5.43
N GLY A 324 -10.93 22.52 -4.39
CA GLY A 324 -12.33 22.11 -4.41
C GLY A 324 -12.63 20.91 -5.30
N TYR A 325 -11.64 20.04 -5.56
CA TYR A 325 -11.84 18.81 -6.33
C TYR A 325 -12.86 17.89 -5.66
N TYR A 326 -12.78 17.76 -4.33
CA TYR A 326 -13.77 17.05 -3.52
C TYR A 326 -14.37 17.92 -2.42
N HIS A 327 -15.60 17.56 -2.04
CA HIS A 327 -16.37 18.19 -0.99
C HIS A 327 -16.86 17.14 0.01
N GLN A 328 -17.27 17.55 1.21
CA GLN A 328 -17.77 16.61 2.22
C GLN A 328 -19.04 15.85 1.78
N HIS A 329 -19.82 16.39 0.86
CA HIS A 329 -20.99 15.71 0.31
C HIS A 329 -20.64 14.57 -0.65
N ASP A 330 -19.39 14.47 -1.08
CA ASP A 330 -18.88 13.37 -1.92
C ASP A 330 -18.45 12.14 -1.09
N LEU A 331 -18.48 12.24 0.25
CA LEU A 331 -18.17 11.14 1.17
C LEU A 331 -19.31 10.10 1.20
N ASP A 332 -19.60 9.48 0.07
CA ASP A 332 -20.71 8.54 -0.12
C ASP A 332 -20.26 7.11 -0.51
N GLY A 333 -18.95 6.89 -0.64
CA GLY A 333 -18.34 5.62 -1.03
C GLY A 333 -18.42 5.31 -2.52
N GLN A 334 -18.90 6.26 -3.36
CA GLN A 334 -19.13 6.07 -4.80
C GLN A 334 -18.59 7.23 -5.65
N THR A 335 -18.75 8.47 -5.19
CA THR A 335 -18.46 9.66 -6.00
C THR A 335 -16.97 9.81 -6.27
N SER A 336 -16.09 9.60 -5.29
CA SER A 336 -14.65 9.65 -5.54
C SER A 336 -14.18 8.37 -6.26
N PHE A 337 -13.24 8.55 -7.18
CA PHE A 337 -12.70 7.45 -7.99
C PHE A 337 -12.09 6.35 -7.12
N ILE A 338 -11.33 6.75 -6.09
CA ILE A 338 -10.70 5.80 -5.16
C ILE A 338 -11.73 5.10 -4.25
N SER A 339 -12.77 5.80 -3.75
CA SER A 339 -13.80 5.18 -2.90
C SER A 339 -14.69 4.22 -3.68
N HIS A 340 -14.98 4.54 -4.95
CA HIS A 340 -15.66 3.60 -5.83
C HIS A 340 -14.87 2.29 -5.95
N THR A 341 -13.57 2.37 -6.22
CA THR A 341 -12.68 1.20 -6.29
C THR A 341 -12.60 0.47 -4.96
N ALA A 342 -12.44 1.18 -3.85
CA ALA A 342 -12.34 0.59 -2.51
C ALA A 342 -13.61 -0.19 -2.13
N SER A 343 -14.79 0.32 -2.52
CA SER A 343 -16.09 -0.33 -2.30
C SER A 343 -16.29 -1.63 -3.11
N MET A 344 -15.42 -1.91 -4.06
CA MET A 344 -15.45 -3.17 -4.82
C MET A 344 -14.69 -4.31 -4.11
N LEU A 345 -13.76 -4.01 -3.22
CA LEU A 345 -12.80 -4.99 -2.69
C LEU A 345 -13.44 -6.16 -1.95
N ALA A 346 -14.43 -5.90 -1.10
CA ALA A 346 -15.14 -6.97 -0.39
C ALA A 346 -15.87 -7.94 -1.35
N LYS A 347 -16.40 -7.42 -2.48
CA LYS A 347 -16.98 -8.23 -3.55
C LYS A 347 -15.95 -9.07 -4.32
N LYS A 348 -14.67 -8.74 -4.18
CA LYS A 348 -13.54 -9.54 -4.69
C LYS A 348 -12.97 -10.46 -3.61
N GLY A 349 -13.54 -10.46 -2.40
CA GLY A 349 -13.14 -11.28 -1.27
C GLY A 349 -11.92 -10.77 -0.50
N ILE A 350 -11.65 -9.46 -0.56
CA ILE A 350 -10.51 -8.80 0.09
C ILE A 350 -11.01 -7.91 1.21
N ILE A 351 -10.34 -7.95 2.36
CA ILE A 351 -10.58 -6.99 3.44
C ILE A 351 -9.66 -5.78 3.23
N LEU A 352 -10.25 -4.61 2.96
CA LEU A 352 -9.52 -3.34 3.03
C LEU A 352 -9.58 -2.80 4.46
N VAL A 353 -8.41 -2.54 5.02
CA VAL A 353 -8.24 -1.79 6.27
C VAL A 353 -7.59 -0.45 5.89
N ASN A 354 -8.33 0.64 6.05
CA ASN A 354 -7.92 1.99 5.61
C ASN A 354 -7.90 2.98 6.76
N SER A 355 -6.95 3.91 6.73
CA SER A 355 -6.87 5.00 7.71
C SER A 355 -8.06 5.95 7.59
N ALA A 356 -8.52 6.50 8.73
CA ALA A 356 -9.61 7.48 8.75
C ALA A 356 -9.18 8.87 8.23
N GLY A 357 -7.87 9.10 8.10
CA GLY A 357 -7.27 10.41 7.79
C GLY A 357 -6.95 11.23 9.04
N ASN A 358 -6.14 12.26 8.86
CA ASN A 358 -5.58 13.07 9.94
C ASN A 358 -6.09 14.53 9.94
N SER A 359 -7.22 14.77 9.27
CA SER A 359 -7.78 16.12 9.06
C SER A 359 -8.71 16.61 10.20
N GLY A 360 -8.81 15.85 11.30
CA GLY A 360 -9.76 16.15 12.40
C GLY A 360 -9.60 17.52 13.04
N MET A 361 -8.40 18.09 13.06
CA MET A 361 -8.11 19.43 13.58
C MET A 361 -8.16 20.53 12.50
N GLY A 362 -8.14 20.14 11.22
CA GLY A 362 -8.16 21.06 10.09
C GLY A 362 -9.58 21.50 9.69
N PRO A 363 -9.71 22.30 8.63
CA PRO A 363 -11.01 22.73 8.10
C PRO A 363 -11.91 21.57 7.66
N TRP A 364 -11.31 20.51 7.12
CA TRP A 364 -12.02 19.33 6.62
C TRP A 364 -12.73 18.55 7.73
N LYS A 365 -12.07 18.28 8.84
CA LYS A 365 -12.55 17.56 10.06
C LYS A 365 -12.99 16.11 9.84
N LYS A 366 -13.50 15.77 8.67
CA LYS A 366 -14.06 14.47 8.31
C LYS A 366 -12.99 13.43 7.99
N ILE A 367 -13.44 12.20 7.82
CA ILE A 367 -12.64 11.14 7.18
C ILE A 367 -12.22 11.59 5.78
N THR A 368 -11.11 11.03 5.28
CA THR A 368 -10.62 11.27 3.92
C THR A 368 -11.00 10.11 2.99
N PHE A 369 -11.02 10.33 1.68
CA PHE A 369 -11.23 9.26 0.71
C PHE A 369 -10.00 8.33 0.68
N PRO A 370 -10.16 6.98 0.67
CA PRO A 370 -11.39 6.20 0.52
C PRO A 370 -11.99 5.68 1.84
N ALA A 371 -11.77 6.33 2.97
CA ALA A 371 -12.27 5.87 4.28
C ALA A 371 -13.81 5.83 4.36
N ASP A 372 -14.51 6.52 3.44
CA ASP A 372 -15.96 6.52 3.27
C ASP A 372 -16.51 5.30 2.51
N ALA A 373 -15.65 4.46 1.93
CA ALA A 373 -16.05 3.32 1.12
C ALA A 373 -16.91 2.31 1.89
N TYR A 374 -17.70 1.54 1.12
CA TYR A 374 -18.54 0.45 1.64
C TYR A 374 -17.70 -0.78 1.98
N ASP A 375 -18.16 -1.55 2.97
CA ASP A 375 -17.65 -2.89 3.27
C ASP A 375 -16.12 -2.96 3.52
N ILE A 376 -15.59 -1.93 4.16
CA ILE A 376 -14.19 -1.82 4.58
C ILE A 376 -14.08 -1.64 6.10
N LEU A 377 -12.87 -1.73 6.64
CA LEU A 377 -12.55 -1.32 8.00
C LEU A 377 -11.80 0.01 7.98
N THR A 378 -12.51 1.10 8.25
CA THR A 378 -11.90 2.42 8.48
C THR A 378 -11.43 2.54 9.91
N VAL A 379 -10.15 2.86 10.11
CA VAL A 379 -9.51 2.87 11.43
C VAL A 379 -9.18 4.28 11.88
N GLY A 380 -9.77 4.71 12.99
CA GLY A 380 -9.43 5.95 13.68
C GLY A 380 -8.31 5.75 14.72
N ALA A 381 -7.78 6.86 15.23
CA ALA A 381 -6.67 6.88 16.16
C ALA A 381 -7.10 7.17 17.60
N LEU A 382 -6.64 6.33 18.54
CA LEU A 382 -6.73 6.56 20.00
C LEU A 382 -5.36 6.91 20.57
N ASN A 383 -5.38 7.59 21.71
CA ASN A 383 -4.23 7.65 22.60
C ASN A 383 -4.18 6.46 23.57
N THR A 384 -3.16 6.41 24.43
CA THR A 384 -2.96 5.36 25.44
C THR A 384 -4.07 5.31 26.48
N GLU A 385 -4.78 6.43 26.72
CA GLU A 385 -5.95 6.50 27.61
C GLU A 385 -7.26 6.09 26.91
N LYS A 386 -7.18 5.59 25.66
CA LYS A 386 -8.31 5.24 24.79
C LYS A 386 -9.24 6.42 24.47
N LYS A 387 -8.71 7.63 24.47
CA LYS A 387 -9.40 8.83 23.98
C LYS A 387 -9.09 9.05 22.51
N ASN A 388 -10.06 9.57 21.76
CA ASN A 388 -9.87 9.94 20.38
C ASN A 388 -8.71 10.92 20.23
N ALA A 389 -7.78 10.63 19.33
CA ALA A 389 -6.73 11.57 18.96
C ALA A 389 -7.35 12.75 18.15
N PRO A 390 -7.11 14.01 18.54
CA PRO A 390 -7.82 15.16 17.94
C PRO A 390 -7.69 15.25 16.41
N PHE A 391 -6.58 14.76 15.86
CA PHE A 391 -6.33 14.77 14.41
C PHE A 391 -7.14 13.71 13.66
N SER A 392 -7.63 12.65 14.33
CA SER A 392 -8.36 11.55 13.67
C SER A 392 -9.61 12.05 12.98
N GLY A 393 -9.75 11.76 11.69
CA GLY A 393 -10.94 12.09 10.91
C GLY A 393 -12.20 11.43 11.48
N VAL A 394 -13.33 12.13 11.43
CA VAL A 394 -14.61 11.68 11.99
C VAL A 394 -15.69 11.59 10.91
N GLY A 395 -16.70 10.76 11.15
CA GLY A 395 -17.88 10.64 10.29
C GLY A 395 -18.92 11.76 10.55
N PRO A 396 -20.16 11.53 10.17
CA PRO A 396 -20.63 10.43 9.32
C PRO A 396 -20.21 10.61 7.85
N THR A 397 -20.43 9.58 7.03
CA THR A 397 -20.51 9.72 5.58
C THR A 397 -21.74 10.53 5.19
N GLN A 398 -21.80 10.97 3.92
CA GLN A 398 -22.95 11.74 3.40
C GLN A 398 -24.26 10.94 3.46
N ASP A 399 -24.20 9.64 3.24
CA ASP A 399 -25.33 8.72 3.32
C ASP A 399 -25.64 8.23 4.75
N GLY A 400 -25.00 8.82 5.76
CA GLY A 400 -25.26 8.60 7.19
C GLY A 400 -24.62 7.37 7.83
N ARG A 401 -23.72 6.67 7.11
CA ARG A 401 -22.97 5.54 7.71
C ARG A 401 -22.03 6.03 8.80
N VAL A 402 -21.93 5.24 9.86
CA VAL A 402 -20.98 5.46 10.94
C VAL A 402 -19.55 5.24 10.41
N LYS A 403 -18.70 6.22 10.63
CA LYS A 403 -17.25 6.18 10.41
C LYS A 403 -16.52 6.97 11.50
N PRO A 404 -15.28 6.60 11.86
CA PRO A 404 -14.57 5.40 11.44
C PRO A 404 -15.31 4.13 11.84
N ASP A 405 -14.94 2.95 11.32
CA ASP A 405 -15.52 1.69 11.78
C ASP A 405 -15.01 1.33 13.17
N VAL A 406 -13.69 1.34 13.36
CA VAL A 406 -13.04 0.93 14.60
C VAL A 406 -11.90 1.87 14.97
N MET A 407 -11.45 1.76 16.23
CA MET A 407 -10.39 2.58 16.80
C MET A 407 -9.24 1.72 17.30
N ALA A 408 -8.00 2.17 17.07
CA ALA A 408 -6.81 1.53 17.63
C ALA A 408 -5.77 2.58 18.06
N LEU A 409 -4.70 2.15 18.74
CA LEU A 409 -3.64 3.05 19.19
C LEU A 409 -2.96 3.70 17.97
N GLY A 410 -3.04 5.01 17.88
CA GLY A 410 -2.45 5.84 16.83
C GLY A 410 -1.77 7.11 17.36
N SER A 411 -1.70 7.27 18.69
CA SER A 411 -1.16 8.50 19.31
C SER A 411 -0.59 8.25 20.72
N PRO A 412 0.72 7.94 20.84
CA PRO A 412 1.62 7.51 19.80
C PRO A 412 1.64 5.99 19.60
N THR A 413 2.03 5.54 18.43
CA THR A 413 2.32 4.13 18.12
C THR A 413 3.83 3.89 18.08
N ALA A 414 4.29 2.76 18.61
CA ALA A 414 5.69 2.36 18.52
C ALA A 414 5.97 1.68 17.17
N LEU A 415 6.99 2.15 16.46
CA LEU A 415 7.30 1.80 15.08
C LEU A 415 8.83 1.71 14.89
N ILE A 416 9.26 1.17 13.76
CA ILE A 416 10.65 1.20 13.32
C ILE A 416 10.76 2.16 12.13
N SER A 417 11.60 3.19 12.28
CA SER A 417 11.87 4.16 11.22
C SER A 417 12.73 3.57 10.10
N GLY A 418 12.85 4.24 8.97
CA GLY A 418 13.78 3.89 7.90
C GLY A 418 15.26 3.89 8.31
N ARG A 419 15.59 4.42 9.49
CA ARG A 419 16.92 4.32 10.11
C ARG A 419 17.11 3.03 10.92
N GLY A 420 16.09 2.19 11.05
CA GLY A 420 16.11 0.99 11.87
C GLY A 420 16.05 1.27 13.39
N THR A 421 15.60 2.45 13.80
CA THR A 421 15.43 2.83 15.20
C THR A 421 13.97 2.84 15.62
N ILE A 422 13.70 2.54 16.90
CA ILE A 422 12.37 2.68 17.47
C ILE A 422 12.02 4.17 17.52
N VAL A 423 10.84 4.48 16.99
CA VAL A 423 10.21 5.80 17.06
C VAL A 423 8.80 5.68 17.61
N ARG A 424 8.26 6.76 18.16
CA ARG A 424 6.87 6.89 18.57
C ARG A 424 6.25 7.99 17.74
N ASP A 425 5.37 7.60 16.82
CA ASP A 425 4.79 8.52 15.85
C ASP A 425 3.26 8.53 15.95
N MET A 426 2.62 9.58 15.42
CA MET A 426 1.18 9.83 15.54
C MET A 426 0.52 9.85 14.16
N GLY A 427 -0.62 9.17 14.03
CA GLY A 427 -1.40 9.13 12.80
C GLY A 427 -2.37 7.97 12.76
N THR A 428 -3.49 8.14 12.07
CA THR A 428 -4.36 7.03 11.70
C THR A 428 -3.65 6.03 10.79
N SER A 429 -2.62 6.48 10.08
CA SER A 429 -1.68 5.65 9.31
C SER A 429 -1.00 4.56 10.16
N PHE A 430 -0.88 4.76 11.47
CA PHE A 430 -0.21 3.81 12.37
C PHE A 430 -1.19 2.97 13.19
N SER A 431 -2.41 3.44 13.43
CA SER A 431 -3.48 2.60 13.99
C SER A 431 -3.98 1.55 12.99
N THR A 432 -3.99 1.90 11.71
CA THR A 432 -4.43 1.03 10.61
C THR A 432 -3.64 -0.28 10.51
N PRO A 433 -2.30 -0.30 10.43
CA PRO A 433 -1.55 -1.55 10.36
C PRO A 433 -1.69 -2.41 11.61
N VAL A 434 -1.85 -1.82 12.80
CA VAL A 434 -2.10 -2.58 14.03
C VAL A 434 -3.37 -3.43 13.88
N VAL A 435 -4.43 -2.86 13.31
CA VAL A 435 -5.67 -3.58 12.99
C VAL A 435 -5.46 -4.57 11.85
N SER A 436 -4.80 -4.18 10.76
CA SER A 436 -4.58 -5.01 9.56
C SER A 436 -3.91 -6.34 9.91
N GLY A 437 -2.85 -6.30 10.73
CA GLY A 437 -2.17 -7.52 11.15
C GLY A 437 -3.06 -8.41 12.02
N LEU A 438 -3.86 -7.84 12.94
CA LEU A 438 -4.78 -8.64 13.76
C LEU A 438 -5.96 -9.19 12.96
N VAL A 439 -6.39 -8.52 11.88
CA VAL A 439 -7.33 -9.08 10.90
C VAL A 439 -6.75 -10.35 10.29
N ALA A 440 -5.46 -10.35 9.91
CA ALA A 440 -4.80 -11.55 9.39
C ALA A 440 -4.75 -12.67 10.43
N CYS A 441 -4.44 -12.36 11.69
CA CYS A 441 -4.43 -13.36 12.77
C CYS A 441 -5.83 -13.95 13.03
N LEU A 442 -6.86 -13.12 13.02
CA LEU A 442 -8.24 -13.56 13.21
C LEU A 442 -8.71 -14.43 12.04
N TRP A 443 -8.41 -14.01 10.80
CA TRP A 443 -8.82 -14.76 9.62
C TRP A 443 -8.04 -16.07 9.46
N GLN A 444 -6.76 -16.09 9.86
CA GLN A 444 -6.01 -17.36 10.01
C GLN A 444 -6.70 -18.33 10.95
N ALA A 445 -7.28 -17.83 12.06
CA ALA A 445 -7.95 -18.64 13.06
C ALA A 445 -9.37 -19.08 12.67
N LEU A 446 -10.00 -18.38 11.71
CA LEU A 446 -11.39 -18.56 11.24
C LEU A 446 -11.45 -18.58 9.71
N PRO A 447 -10.75 -19.52 9.04
CA PRO A 447 -10.60 -19.54 7.57
C PRO A 447 -11.90 -19.90 6.82
N GLU A 448 -12.93 -20.30 7.53
CA GLU A 448 -14.26 -20.60 6.99
C GLU A 448 -15.08 -19.32 6.75
N LEU A 449 -14.76 -18.23 7.46
CA LEU A 449 -15.50 -16.98 7.34
C LEU A 449 -15.08 -16.20 6.10
N THR A 450 -16.06 -15.54 5.49
CA THR A 450 -15.85 -14.60 4.38
C THR A 450 -15.25 -13.27 4.86
N ALA A 451 -14.76 -12.45 3.95
CA ALA A 451 -14.27 -11.10 4.25
C ALA A 451 -15.33 -10.26 5.00
N LEU A 452 -16.57 -10.27 4.53
CA LEU A 452 -17.67 -9.52 5.15
C LEU A 452 -18.00 -10.02 6.55
N GLU A 453 -17.99 -11.34 6.78
CA GLU A 453 -18.23 -11.92 8.11
C GLU A 453 -17.11 -11.56 9.09
N ILE A 454 -15.85 -11.52 8.66
CA ILE A 454 -14.73 -11.06 9.49
C ILE A 454 -14.88 -9.57 9.84
N ILE A 455 -15.19 -8.71 8.86
CA ILE A 455 -15.45 -7.28 9.09
C ILE A 455 -16.57 -7.10 10.13
N GLN A 456 -17.69 -7.78 9.92
CA GLN A 456 -18.85 -7.68 10.80
C GLN A 456 -18.53 -8.19 12.21
N LEU A 457 -17.82 -9.31 12.34
CA LEU A 457 -17.40 -9.88 13.60
C LEU A 457 -16.49 -8.93 14.41
N ILE A 458 -15.60 -8.21 13.74
CA ILE A 458 -14.74 -7.20 14.36
C ILE A 458 -15.58 -6.03 14.87
N ARG A 459 -16.53 -5.52 14.09
CA ARG A 459 -17.46 -4.46 14.53
C ARG A 459 -18.27 -4.89 15.74
N GLU A 460 -18.88 -6.08 15.71
CA GLU A 460 -19.74 -6.63 16.79
C GLU A 460 -19.01 -6.82 18.12
N THR A 461 -17.71 -7.03 18.07
CA THR A 461 -16.90 -7.27 19.27
C THR A 461 -16.20 -6.02 19.78
N SER A 462 -16.43 -4.90 19.12
CA SER A 462 -15.88 -3.59 19.51
C SER A 462 -16.64 -2.98 20.68
N SER A 463 -15.96 -2.13 21.44
CA SER A 463 -16.39 -1.63 22.75
C SER A 463 -17.66 -0.77 22.72
N ASN A 464 -17.98 -0.16 21.57
CA ASN A 464 -19.11 0.77 21.39
C ASN A 464 -20.18 0.22 20.42
N TYR A 465 -20.17 -1.08 20.15
CA TYR A 465 -21.06 -1.71 19.15
C TYR A 465 -22.56 -1.44 19.39
N GLN A 466 -23.01 -1.40 20.63
CA GLN A 466 -24.42 -1.22 20.97
C GLN A 466 -24.90 0.22 20.71
N LYS A 467 -24.00 1.19 20.71
CA LYS A 467 -24.31 2.60 20.48
C LYS A 467 -23.17 3.28 19.75
N PRO A 468 -22.93 2.93 18.47
CA PRO A 468 -21.84 3.51 17.70
C PRO A 468 -22.06 5.01 17.46
N ASP A 469 -20.97 5.75 17.33
CA ASP A 469 -20.98 7.18 17.05
C ASP A 469 -19.97 7.54 15.96
N ASN A 470 -19.97 8.80 15.52
CA ASN A 470 -19.14 9.24 14.41
C ASN A 470 -17.72 9.70 14.81
N VAL A 471 -17.34 9.53 16.09
CA VAL A 471 -16.00 9.85 16.61
C VAL A 471 -15.23 8.56 16.91
N TYR A 472 -15.88 7.63 17.60
CA TYR A 472 -15.30 6.36 18.01
C TYR A 472 -15.74 5.18 17.13
N GLY A 473 -16.69 5.38 16.25
CA GLY A 473 -17.28 4.30 15.46
C GLY A 473 -17.91 3.23 16.35
N TYR A 474 -17.67 1.97 16.00
CA TYR A 474 -18.04 0.84 16.85
C TYR A 474 -17.08 0.67 18.05
N GLY A 475 -16.03 1.50 18.18
CA GLY A 475 -15.10 1.50 19.29
C GLY A 475 -13.85 0.65 19.07
N THR A 476 -13.20 0.30 20.16
CA THR A 476 -11.97 -0.51 20.17
C THR A 476 -12.32 -1.99 19.99
N PRO A 477 -11.88 -2.68 18.93
CA PRO A 477 -12.17 -4.10 18.71
C PRO A 477 -11.46 -4.99 19.73
N ASN A 478 -12.12 -6.10 20.08
CA ASN A 478 -11.53 -7.15 20.90
C ASN A 478 -11.35 -8.42 20.05
N PHE A 479 -10.15 -8.62 19.51
CA PHE A 479 -9.87 -9.73 18.61
C PHE A 479 -9.96 -11.11 19.25
N TRP A 480 -9.70 -11.20 20.57
CA TRP A 480 -9.90 -12.45 21.31
C TRP A 480 -11.39 -12.80 21.42
N ARG A 481 -12.24 -11.82 21.74
CA ARG A 481 -13.68 -12.02 21.77
C ARG A 481 -14.24 -12.38 20.38
N ALA A 482 -13.71 -11.73 19.34
CA ALA A 482 -14.05 -12.05 17.96
C ALA A 482 -13.74 -13.51 17.63
N TYR A 483 -12.55 -13.99 17.97
CA TYR A 483 -12.18 -15.40 17.81
C TYR A 483 -13.15 -16.34 18.52
N MET A 484 -13.45 -16.08 19.80
CA MET A 484 -14.35 -16.95 20.59
C MET A 484 -15.77 -17.02 20.01
N ILE A 485 -16.32 -15.89 19.58
CA ILE A 485 -17.64 -15.82 18.94
C ILE A 485 -17.63 -16.50 17.56
N GLY A 486 -16.61 -16.22 16.74
CA GLY A 486 -16.48 -16.84 15.41
C GLY A 486 -16.37 -18.36 15.48
N LYS A 487 -15.55 -18.90 16.37
CA LYS A 487 -15.45 -20.35 16.63
C LYS A 487 -16.79 -20.97 17.02
N LYS A 488 -17.55 -20.30 17.89
CA LYS A 488 -18.87 -20.74 18.29
C LYS A 488 -19.83 -20.79 17.10
N ARG A 489 -19.88 -19.73 16.27
CA ARG A 489 -20.75 -19.66 15.09
C ARG A 489 -20.45 -20.79 14.08
N ILE A 490 -19.16 -21.03 13.80
CA ILE A 490 -18.74 -22.12 12.92
C ILE A 490 -19.19 -23.48 13.47
N SER A 491 -19.02 -23.73 14.78
CA SER A 491 -19.44 -25.00 15.38
C SER A 491 -20.96 -25.21 15.38
N GLU A 492 -21.74 -24.14 15.44
CA GLU A 492 -23.21 -24.19 15.38
C GLU A 492 -23.73 -24.38 13.95
N SER A 493 -23.03 -23.83 12.93
CA SER A 493 -23.39 -24.06 11.52
C SER A 493 -23.18 -25.52 11.11
N VAL A 494 -22.04 -26.11 11.46
CA VAL A 494 -21.75 -27.53 11.19
C VAL A 494 -22.81 -28.46 11.80
N LYS A 495 -23.25 -28.20 13.05
CA LYS A 495 -24.29 -29.01 13.71
C LYS A 495 -25.68 -28.89 13.10
N ARG A 496 -25.95 -27.88 12.27
CA ARG A 496 -27.24 -27.71 11.57
C ARG A 496 -27.25 -28.39 10.23
N GLU A 497 -26.09 -28.67 9.67
CA GLU A 497 -25.92 -29.37 8.38
C GLU A 497 -25.82 -30.89 8.55
N GLU A 498 -25.50 -31.38 9.77
CA GLU A 498 -25.62 -32.79 10.19
C GLU A 498 -27.08 -33.13 10.63
#